data_f3c09d5abe0debb14c576c05e2e170d8
#
_entry.id   f3c09d5abe0debb14c576c05e2e170d8
#
_cell.length_a   1.000
_cell.length_b   1.000
_cell.length_c   1.000
_cell.angle_alpha   90.00
_cell.angle_beta   90.00
_cell.angle_gamma   90.00
#
_symmetry.space_group_name_H-M   'P 1'
#
loop_
_entity.id
_entity.type
_entity.pdbx_description
1 polymer ?
#
loop_
_entity_poly.entity_id
_entity_poly.type
_entity_poly.pdbx_seq_one_letter_code
_entity_poly.pdbx_strand_id
1 'polypeptide(L)'
;MTDYFYKHQIRIFDYPKWAEPLRDKLRSTMERIAAEIGIGIEFVRSKKSFRKEKRVKEILVKRGEQPGAVCILSAMEPCGSYKPWHDKKTHKTYLKPSDGKCLHYYVYFIDEDLGLCSLRVPTWCPFRLQFYCNGHSVLARQMSKCNIEYRLLDNAFGWIADFGHAQKLADEFRVEMLHRKLNGFADRYCPVVKQFELDYHWSLDQVEFATDIVFQRQSDLQAIYERLTRTAIHTVKPDNIATFLGRKLNSNYQDEMGNRFNTRIEGTRIKHTMGPVSIKMYDKFRLILRIETTVVNVSFFKHYREVEHKDGTRSMAWAEMRKTIYSLAPLRELLLAANRRYLEFISTIEDDRAGTDKLNKISQPVEENDRCYRGFNFFDPDDEDLFESLGRGEFNISGFQNKDLRRHLKAKNTGQVSRLMKRLRTHGLIKKIGRTYKYYLTALGKQVVTLGLKLKNLYLIPELSADAAGR
;
A
#
# COMPACT_ATOMS: atom_id res chain seq x y z
N MET A 1 2.88 30.40 -6.34
CA MET A 1 1.95 31.41 -6.96
C MET A 1 2.20 32.82 -6.46
N THR A 2 2.25 33.07 -5.16
CA THR A 2 2.53 34.43 -4.64
C THR A 2 3.84 34.98 -5.21
N ASP A 3 4.93 34.20 -5.16
CA ASP A 3 6.24 34.62 -5.68
C ASP A 3 6.21 34.85 -7.21
N TYR A 4 5.45 34.01 -7.92
CA TYR A 4 5.22 34.20 -9.36
C TYR A 4 4.56 35.56 -9.64
N PHE A 5 3.53 35.91 -8.89
CA PHE A 5 2.84 37.21 -9.04
C PHE A 5 3.76 38.38 -8.74
N TYR A 6 4.58 38.31 -7.69
CA TYR A 6 5.58 39.31 -7.39
C TYR A 6 6.64 39.44 -8.49
N LYS A 7 7.18 38.31 -8.97
CA LYS A 7 8.18 38.29 -10.04
C LYS A 7 7.66 38.94 -11.32
N HIS A 8 6.39 38.68 -11.67
CA HIS A 8 5.77 39.22 -12.88
C HIS A 8 4.99 40.51 -12.67
N GLN A 9 5.15 41.19 -11.51
CA GLN A 9 4.50 42.46 -11.16
C GLN A 9 2.95 42.44 -11.27
N ILE A 10 2.34 41.26 -11.03
CA ILE A 10 0.89 41.08 -11.04
C ILE A 10 0.36 41.39 -9.64
N ARG A 11 -0.68 42.23 -9.56
CA ARG A 11 -1.31 42.55 -8.27
C ARG A 11 -2.02 41.30 -7.72
N ILE A 12 -1.80 40.99 -6.44
CA ILE A 12 -2.39 39.81 -5.77
C ILE A 12 -3.92 39.79 -5.88
N PHE A 13 -4.57 40.97 -5.78
CA PHE A 13 -6.03 41.09 -5.89
C PHE A 13 -6.57 40.84 -7.30
N ASP A 14 -5.73 40.90 -8.32
CA ASP A 14 -6.13 40.61 -9.72
C ASP A 14 -6.05 39.12 -10.08
N TYR A 15 -5.80 38.22 -9.11
CA TYR A 15 -5.72 36.79 -9.32
C TYR A 15 -6.91 36.21 -10.13
N PRO A 16 -8.20 36.52 -9.83
CA PRO A 16 -9.31 36.01 -10.64
C PRO A 16 -9.24 36.48 -12.09
N LYS A 17 -9.00 37.76 -12.33
CA LYS A 17 -8.89 38.37 -13.68
C LYS A 17 -7.73 37.75 -14.47
N TRP A 18 -6.64 37.42 -13.80
CA TRP A 18 -5.48 36.77 -14.40
C TRP A 18 -5.77 35.29 -14.71
N ALA A 19 -6.53 34.58 -13.86
CA ALA A 19 -6.82 33.16 -14.00
C ALA A 19 -7.90 32.86 -15.06
N GLU A 20 -8.84 33.79 -15.30
CA GLU A 20 -9.95 33.63 -16.26
C GLU A 20 -9.50 33.37 -17.71
N PRO A 21 -8.59 34.18 -18.31
CA PRO A 21 -8.09 33.91 -19.66
C PRO A 21 -7.41 32.54 -19.79
N LEU A 22 -6.72 32.08 -18.73
CA LEU A 22 -6.08 30.75 -18.72
C LEU A 22 -7.12 29.64 -18.72
N ARG A 23 -8.21 29.80 -17.95
CA ARG A 23 -9.36 28.90 -17.98
C ARG A 23 -9.94 28.80 -19.39
N ASP A 24 -10.18 29.92 -20.03
CA ASP A 24 -10.83 29.97 -21.34
C ASP A 24 -9.91 29.38 -22.43
N LYS A 25 -8.62 29.69 -22.37
CA LYS A 25 -7.61 29.07 -23.22
C LYS A 25 -7.56 27.56 -23.06
N LEU A 26 -7.66 27.04 -21.82
CA LEU A 26 -7.68 25.60 -21.58
C LEU A 26 -8.95 24.94 -22.12
N ARG A 27 -10.11 25.57 -21.99
CA ARG A 27 -11.38 25.12 -22.56
C ARG A 27 -11.30 25.00 -24.08
N SER A 28 -10.87 26.07 -24.74
CA SER A 28 -10.67 26.07 -26.20
C SER A 28 -9.66 25.02 -26.65
N THR A 29 -8.59 24.78 -25.83
CA THR A 29 -7.63 23.70 -26.13
C THR A 29 -8.30 22.34 -26.10
N MET A 30 -9.15 22.06 -25.10
CA MET A 30 -9.86 20.78 -25.01
C MET A 30 -10.88 20.58 -26.13
N GLU A 31 -11.61 21.63 -26.51
CA GLU A 31 -12.54 21.61 -27.64
C GLU A 31 -11.79 21.35 -28.96
N ARG A 32 -10.63 22.00 -29.18
CA ARG A 32 -9.79 21.76 -30.35
C ARG A 32 -9.28 20.31 -30.39
N ILE A 33 -8.76 19.78 -29.26
CA ILE A 33 -8.28 18.39 -29.18
C ILE A 33 -9.44 17.42 -29.46
N ALA A 34 -10.63 17.66 -28.91
CA ALA A 34 -11.80 16.84 -29.17
C ALA A 34 -12.19 16.83 -30.64
N ALA A 35 -12.17 17.99 -31.29
CA ALA A 35 -12.46 18.14 -32.72
C ALA A 35 -11.41 17.45 -33.61
N GLU A 36 -10.11 17.63 -33.32
CA GLU A 36 -9.00 16.99 -34.04
C GLU A 36 -9.10 15.45 -34.03
N ILE A 37 -9.61 14.87 -32.96
CA ILE A 37 -9.73 13.43 -32.77
C ILE A 37 -11.12 12.91 -33.21
N GLY A 38 -12.05 13.80 -33.52
CA GLY A 38 -13.41 13.44 -33.93
C GLY A 38 -14.27 12.88 -32.78
N ILE A 39 -14.01 13.28 -31.53
CA ILE A 39 -14.78 12.86 -30.35
C ILE A 39 -15.48 14.06 -29.71
N GLY A 40 -16.70 13.83 -29.16
CA GLY A 40 -17.40 14.84 -28.36
C GLY A 40 -16.90 14.89 -26.91
N ILE A 41 -17.06 16.04 -26.26
CA ILE A 41 -16.87 16.19 -24.83
C ILE A 41 -18.20 15.87 -24.13
N GLU A 42 -18.26 14.73 -23.42
CA GLU A 42 -19.45 14.31 -22.70
C GLU A 42 -19.49 14.94 -21.31
N PHE A 43 -20.52 15.77 -21.02
CA PHE A 43 -20.69 16.36 -19.70
C PHE A 43 -21.40 15.38 -18.75
N VAL A 44 -20.73 15.04 -17.67
CA VAL A 44 -21.22 14.12 -16.63
C VAL A 44 -21.92 14.91 -15.54
N ARG A 45 -23.25 14.80 -15.47
CA ARG A 45 -24.01 15.28 -14.31
C ARG A 45 -23.74 14.38 -13.12
N SER A 46 -23.59 14.98 -11.93
CA SER A 46 -23.37 14.24 -10.67
C SER A 46 -24.57 13.37 -10.32
N LYS A 47 -24.67 12.18 -10.94
CA LYS A 47 -25.61 11.14 -10.56
C LYS A 47 -24.87 10.04 -9.81
N LYS A 48 -25.39 9.60 -8.66
CA LYS A 48 -24.80 8.50 -7.85
C LYS A 48 -24.61 7.20 -8.64
N SER A 49 -25.36 6.98 -9.71
CA SER A 49 -25.31 5.79 -10.57
C SER A 49 -24.30 5.86 -11.71
N PHE A 50 -23.73 7.04 -12.03
CA PHE A 50 -22.78 7.15 -13.14
C PHE A 50 -21.39 6.70 -12.72
N ARG A 51 -20.83 5.76 -13.47
CA ARG A 51 -19.45 5.27 -13.30
C ARG A 51 -18.63 5.60 -14.54
N LYS A 52 -17.65 6.49 -14.40
CA LYS A 52 -16.75 6.91 -15.49
C LYS A 52 -16.06 5.71 -16.13
N GLU A 53 -15.56 4.79 -15.32
CA GLU A 53 -14.86 3.58 -15.77
C GLU A 53 -15.76 2.66 -16.60
N LYS A 54 -17.05 2.53 -16.22
CA LYS A 54 -18.02 1.74 -16.98
C LYS A 54 -18.24 2.37 -18.35
N ARG A 55 -18.39 3.69 -18.41
CA ARG A 55 -18.57 4.43 -19.67
C ARG A 55 -17.37 4.27 -20.60
N VAL A 56 -16.16 4.36 -20.05
CA VAL A 56 -14.92 4.14 -20.81
C VAL A 56 -14.85 2.72 -21.38
N LYS A 57 -15.20 1.70 -20.58
CA LYS A 57 -15.25 0.30 -21.05
C LYS A 57 -16.24 0.12 -22.19
N GLU A 58 -17.43 0.72 -22.12
CA GLU A 58 -18.44 0.68 -23.20
C GLU A 58 -17.91 1.28 -24.51
N ILE A 59 -17.14 2.36 -24.42
CA ILE A 59 -16.50 3.00 -25.59
C ILE A 59 -15.39 2.12 -26.15
N LEU A 60 -14.56 1.55 -25.28
CA LEU A 60 -13.45 0.66 -25.67
C LEU A 60 -13.93 -0.60 -26.41
N VAL A 61 -15.04 -1.19 -25.98
CA VAL A 61 -15.66 -2.34 -26.66
C VAL A 61 -15.99 -2.02 -28.13
N LYS A 62 -16.42 -0.77 -28.41
CA LYS A 62 -16.80 -0.33 -29.77
C LYS A 62 -15.58 0.11 -30.58
N ARG A 63 -14.61 0.78 -29.95
CA ARG A 63 -13.45 1.38 -30.61
C ARG A 63 -12.29 0.40 -30.78
N GLY A 64 -12.17 -0.58 -29.88
CA GLY A 64 -10.97 -1.39 -29.73
C GLY A 64 -9.85 -0.67 -28.94
N GLU A 65 -8.78 -1.40 -28.65
CA GLU A 65 -7.64 -0.94 -27.81
C GLU A 65 -6.50 -0.32 -28.61
N GLN A 66 -6.80 0.42 -29.68
CA GLN A 66 -5.79 1.13 -30.45
C GLN A 66 -5.24 2.33 -29.66
N PRO A 67 -3.92 2.66 -29.75
CA PRO A 67 -3.33 3.84 -29.13
C PRO A 67 -4.05 5.12 -29.51
N GLY A 68 -3.99 6.12 -28.63
CA GLY A 68 -4.63 7.42 -28.81
C GLY A 68 -5.80 7.70 -27.88
N ALA A 69 -6.47 8.83 -28.07
CA ALA A 69 -7.57 9.24 -27.21
C ALA A 69 -8.79 8.33 -27.36
N VAL A 70 -9.43 8.05 -26.23
CA VAL A 70 -10.62 7.19 -26.11
C VAL A 70 -11.87 8.05 -25.95
N CYS A 71 -11.88 8.94 -24.99
CA CYS A 71 -12.97 9.89 -24.74
C CYS A 71 -12.51 11.03 -23.83
N ILE A 72 -13.28 12.12 -23.88
CA ILE A 72 -13.14 13.24 -22.95
C ILE A 72 -14.46 13.39 -22.20
N LEU A 73 -14.43 13.18 -20.89
CA LEU A 73 -15.56 13.45 -20.01
C LEU A 73 -15.32 14.77 -19.29
N SER A 74 -16.37 15.49 -18.96
CA SER A 74 -16.26 16.72 -18.17
C SER A 74 -17.25 16.73 -17.01
N ALA A 75 -16.87 17.32 -15.88
CA ALA A 75 -17.71 17.42 -14.70
C ALA A 75 -17.37 18.66 -13.87
N MET A 76 -18.37 19.20 -13.18
CA MET A 76 -18.15 20.26 -12.18
C MET A 76 -17.79 19.64 -10.85
N GLU A 77 -16.55 19.86 -10.39
CA GLU A 77 -16.03 19.23 -9.16
C GLU A 77 -15.24 20.23 -8.29
N PRO A 78 -15.07 19.95 -6.98
CA PRO A 78 -14.20 20.73 -6.12
C PRO A 78 -12.77 20.78 -6.68
N CYS A 79 -12.14 21.94 -6.57
CA CYS A 79 -10.75 22.16 -6.95
C CYS A 79 -10.04 23.03 -5.93
N GLY A 80 -8.73 22.81 -5.79
CA GLY A 80 -7.89 23.77 -5.07
C GLY A 80 -7.78 25.08 -5.86
N SER A 81 -7.83 26.19 -5.18
CA SER A 81 -7.75 27.54 -5.72
C SER A 81 -6.92 28.41 -4.80
N TYR A 82 -6.86 29.70 -5.11
CA TYR A 82 -6.31 30.72 -4.25
C TYR A 82 -7.30 31.86 -4.07
N LYS A 83 -7.19 32.56 -2.93
CA LYS A 83 -7.85 33.83 -2.70
C LYS A 83 -6.84 34.88 -2.26
N PRO A 84 -6.95 36.13 -2.74
CA PRO A 84 -6.17 37.23 -2.23
C PRO A 84 -6.38 37.41 -0.72
N TRP A 85 -5.30 37.62 -0.01
CA TRP A 85 -5.33 37.81 1.42
C TRP A 85 -4.34 38.88 1.84
N HIS A 86 -4.80 39.81 2.68
CA HIS A 86 -3.94 40.80 3.35
C HIS A 86 -3.89 40.47 4.84
N ASP A 87 -2.71 40.19 5.35
CA ASP A 87 -2.49 39.93 6.77
C ASP A 87 -2.24 41.27 7.48
N LYS A 88 -3.18 41.69 8.31
CA LYS A 88 -3.11 42.93 9.08
C LYS A 88 -1.96 42.97 10.10
N LYS A 89 -1.50 41.81 10.58
CA LYS A 89 -0.41 41.73 11.58
C LYS A 89 0.97 41.87 10.93
N THR A 90 1.15 41.24 9.80
CA THR A 90 2.44 41.19 9.09
C THR A 90 2.52 42.20 7.94
N HIS A 91 1.43 42.89 7.63
CA HIS A 91 1.28 43.81 6.50
C HIS A 91 1.64 43.19 5.15
N LYS A 92 1.58 41.84 5.06
CA LYS A 92 1.88 41.12 3.81
C LYS A 92 0.60 40.79 3.05
N THR A 93 0.65 40.97 1.74
CA THR A 93 -0.43 40.59 0.83
C THR A 93 0.03 39.36 0.05
N TYR A 94 -0.75 38.28 0.03
CA TYR A 94 -0.37 37.02 -0.62
C TYR A 94 -1.59 36.24 -1.08
N LEU A 95 -1.37 35.23 -1.90
CA LEU A 95 -2.39 34.26 -2.31
C LEU A 95 -2.50 33.13 -1.28
N LYS A 96 -3.59 33.14 -0.52
CA LYS A 96 -3.90 32.09 0.46
C LYS A 96 -4.58 30.91 -0.25
N PRO A 97 -4.17 29.65 0.02
CA PRO A 97 -4.91 28.48 -0.46
C PRO A 97 -6.37 28.52 -0.07
N SER A 98 -7.24 28.14 -0.99
CA SER A 98 -8.70 28.11 -0.84
C SER A 98 -9.30 26.99 -1.66
N ASP A 99 -10.47 26.54 -1.26
CA ASP A 99 -11.25 25.61 -2.04
C ASP A 99 -12.20 26.36 -2.97
N GLY A 100 -12.39 25.82 -4.16
CA GLY A 100 -13.29 26.33 -5.16
C GLY A 100 -14.00 25.18 -5.88
N LYS A 101 -14.71 25.51 -6.94
CA LYS A 101 -15.37 24.55 -7.83
C LYS A 101 -15.15 24.98 -9.27
N CYS A 102 -14.65 24.06 -10.10
CA CYS A 102 -14.42 24.35 -11.51
C CYS A 102 -14.79 23.15 -12.37
N LEU A 103 -14.88 23.39 -13.68
CA LEU A 103 -15.01 22.31 -14.65
C LEU A 103 -13.70 21.51 -14.67
N HIS A 104 -13.82 20.20 -14.65
CA HIS A 104 -12.70 19.28 -14.84
C HIS A 104 -12.92 18.51 -16.13
N TYR A 105 -11.85 18.31 -16.89
CA TYR A 105 -11.81 17.36 -17.99
C TYR A 105 -11.13 16.07 -17.55
N TYR A 106 -11.69 14.95 -17.94
CA TYR A 106 -11.12 13.61 -17.77
C TYR A 106 -10.80 13.08 -19.15
N VAL A 107 -9.54 13.14 -19.53
CA VAL A 107 -9.06 12.65 -20.81
C VAL A 107 -8.64 11.21 -20.62
N TYR A 108 -9.34 10.28 -21.23
CA TYR A 108 -8.98 8.87 -21.30
C TYR A 108 -8.29 8.58 -22.61
N PHE A 109 -7.16 7.93 -22.56
CA PHE A 109 -6.36 7.60 -23.73
C PHE A 109 -5.58 6.31 -23.52
N ILE A 110 -5.19 5.64 -24.60
CA ILE A 110 -4.32 4.48 -24.59
C ILE A 110 -2.93 4.94 -25.02
N ASP A 111 -1.97 4.82 -24.11
CA ASP A 111 -0.56 5.02 -24.38
C ASP A 111 0.08 3.68 -24.79
N GLU A 112 1.07 3.72 -25.68
CA GLU A 112 1.73 2.53 -26.22
C GLU A 112 2.47 1.70 -25.15
N ASP A 113 3.01 2.36 -24.11
CA ASP A 113 3.76 1.70 -23.04
C ASP A 113 2.93 1.51 -21.77
N LEU A 114 2.06 2.49 -21.45
CA LEU A 114 1.32 2.50 -20.18
C LEU A 114 -0.08 1.86 -20.30
N GLY A 115 -0.56 1.63 -21.53
CA GLY A 115 -1.92 1.13 -21.76
C GLY A 115 -2.97 2.21 -21.49
N LEU A 116 -4.12 1.81 -20.94
CA LEU A 116 -5.21 2.75 -20.64
C LEU A 116 -4.82 3.67 -19.48
N CYS A 117 -4.80 4.96 -19.80
CA CYS A 117 -4.49 6.04 -18.87
C CYS A 117 -5.65 7.03 -18.75
N SER A 118 -5.67 7.77 -17.66
CA SER A 118 -6.53 8.95 -17.55
C SER A 118 -5.78 10.14 -16.95
N LEU A 119 -6.06 11.33 -17.48
CA LEU A 119 -5.57 12.60 -16.96
C LEU A 119 -6.76 13.47 -16.59
N ARG A 120 -6.86 13.84 -15.32
CA ARG A 120 -7.82 14.82 -14.81
C ARG A 120 -7.21 16.20 -14.87
N VAL A 121 -7.85 17.11 -15.60
CA VAL A 121 -7.39 18.46 -15.87
C VAL A 121 -8.41 19.47 -15.34
N PRO A 122 -8.15 20.13 -14.18
CA PRO A 122 -8.99 21.20 -13.68
C PRO A 122 -8.82 22.45 -14.54
N THR A 123 -9.91 23.16 -14.82
CA THR A 123 -9.87 24.39 -15.63
C THR A 123 -9.49 25.64 -14.84
N TRP A 124 -9.14 25.51 -13.58
CA TRP A 124 -8.80 26.64 -12.72
C TRP A 124 -7.38 26.51 -12.14
N CYS A 125 -6.67 27.63 -12.08
CA CYS A 125 -5.36 27.72 -11.45
C CYS A 125 -5.44 27.29 -9.97
N PRO A 126 -4.48 26.47 -9.47
CA PRO A 126 -3.14 26.17 -9.99
C PRO A 126 -3.03 24.99 -10.96
N PHE A 127 -4.11 24.55 -11.60
CA PHE A 127 -4.11 23.45 -12.58
C PHE A 127 -3.46 22.15 -12.05
N ARG A 128 -3.94 21.69 -10.90
CA ARG A 128 -3.44 20.44 -10.27
C ARG A 128 -3.90 19.22 -11.07
N LEU A 129 -3.06 18.78 -11.99
CA LEU A 129 -3.29 17.59 -12.79
C LEU A 129 -3.25 16.34 -11.92
N GLN A 130 -4.11 15.36 -12.24
CA GLN A 130 -4.06 14.03 -11.64
C GLN A 130 -4.00 13.00 -12.75
N PHE A 131 -2.93 12.21 -12.76
CA PHE A 131 -2.72 11.13 -13.72
C PHE A 131 -2.95 9.78 -13.05
N TYR A 132 -3.57 8.87 -13.78
CA TYR A 132 -3.77 7.49 -13.36
C TYR A 132 -3.39 6.55 -14.49
N CYS A 133 -2.65 5.49 -14.16
CA CYS A 133 -2.45 4.32 -14.99
C CYS A 133 -2.49 3.06 -14.14
N ASN A 134 -2.76 1.92 -14.78
CA ASN A 134 -2.80 0.62 -14.10
C ASN A 134 -1.53 -0.17 -14.42
N GLY A 135 -0.80 -0.60 -13.38
CA GLY A 135 0.43 -1.37 -13.53
C GLY A 135 0.26 -2.68 -14.30
N HIS A 136 -0.90 -3.34 -14.22
CA HIS A 136 -1.18 -4.54 -15.01
C HIS A 136 -1.28 -4.22 -16.52
N SER A 137 -1.82 -3.05 -16.88
CA SER A 137 -1.86 -2.60 -18.28
C SER A 137 -0.46 -2.31 -18.80
N VAL A 138 0.40 -1.69 -17.96
CA VAL A 138 1.83 -1.46 -18.29
C VAL A 138 2.53 -2.79 -18.55
N LEU A 139 2.41 -3.74 -17.63
CA LEU A 139 3.04 -5.06 -17.75
C LEU A 139 2.51 -5.83 -18.97
N ALA A 140 1.20 -5.77 -19.24
CA ALA A 140 0.60 -6.39 -20.42
C ALA A 140 1.22 -5.86 -21.72
N ARG A 141 1.42 -4.54 -21.82
CA ARG A 141 2.11 -3.93 -22.99
C ARG A 141 3.55 -4.37 -23.12
N GLN A 142 4.28 -4.46 -22.02
CA GLN A 142 5.68 -4.93 -22.04
C GLN A 142 5.74 -6.40 -22.45
N MET A 143 4.90 -7.27 -21.91
CA MET A 143 4.85 -8.69 -22.28
C MET A 143 4.50 -8.88 -23.76
N SER A 144 3.52 -8.10 -24.28
CA SER A 144 3.20 -8.14 -25.72
C SER A 144 4.37 -7.74 -26.60
N LYS A 145 5.17 -6.74 -26.22
CA LYS A 145 6.40 -6.35 -26.94
C LYS A 145 7.49 -7.43 -26.91
N CYS A 146 7.50 -8.25 -25.85
CA CYS A 146 8.44 -9.36 -25.70
C CYS A 146 7.88 -10.69 -26.20
N ASN A 147 6.71 -10.70 -26.86
CA ASN A 147 6.01 -11.90 -27.35
C ASN A 147 5.75 -12.93 -26.25
N ILE A 148 5.49 -12.48 -25.02
CA ILE A 148 5.06 -13.35 -23.92
C ILE A 148 3.55 -13.45 -23.96
N GLU A 149 3.03 -14.65 -24.11
CA GLU A 149 1.59 -14.92 -24.08
C GLU A 149 1.04 -14.79 -22.67
N TYR A 150 -0.14 -14.22 -22.53
CA TYR A 150 -0.85 -14.07 -21.24
C TYR A 150 -2.36 -14.03 -21.42
N ARG A 151 -3.07 -14.34 -20.34
CA ARG A 151 -4.53 -14.13 -20.23
C ARG A 151 -4.84 -13.10 -19.17
N LEU A 152 -5.25 -11.91 -19.60
CA LEU A 152 -5.68 -10.83 -18.72
C LEU A 152 -7.16 -11.03 -18.32
N LEU A 153 -7.43 -10.96 -17.01
CA LEU A 153 -8.75 -11.01 -16.42
C LEU A 153 -9.01 -9.67 -15.69
N ASP A 154 -9.57 -8.70 -16.42
CA ASP A 154 -9.73 -7.32 -15.95
C ASP A 154 -8.37 -6.70 -15.54
N ASN A 155 -8.11 -6.47 -14.26
CA ASN A 155 -6.84 -5.96 -13.75
C ASN A 155 -6.02 -7.06 -13.02
N ALA A 156 -5.95 -8.25 -13.57
CA ALA A 156 -5.14 -9.36 -13.06
C ALA A 156 -4.80 -10.35 -14.18
N PHE A 157 -3.68 -11.04 -14.05
CA PHE A 157 -3.29 -12.08 -14.99
C PHE A 157 -3.73 -13.45 -14.47
N GLY A 158 -4.64 -14.11 -15.20
CA GLY A 158 -5.08 -15.46 -14.87
C GLY A 158 -4.10 -16.52 -15.33
N TRP A 159 -3.21 -16.19 -16.26
CA TRP A 159 -2.14 -17.06 -16.76
C TRP A 159 -1.10 -16.23 -17.51
N ILE A 160 0.17 -16.62 -17.44
CA ILE A 160 1.31 -16.07 -18.17
C ILE A 160 2.20 -17.24 -18.59
N ALA A 161 2.67 -17.24 -19.85
CA ALA A 161 3.54 -18.29 -20.37
C ALA A 161 4.89 -18.38 -19.64
N ASP A 162 5.46 -17.22 -19.26
CA ASP A 162 6.70 -17.11 -18.51
C ASP A 162 6.55 -16.08 -17.38
N PHE A 163 6.18 -16.56 -16.20
CA PHE A 163 6.06 -15.71 -15.00
C PHE A 163 7.40 -15.13 -14.57
N GLY A 164 8.51 -15.83 -14.76
CA GLY A 164 9.84 -15.35 -14.39
C GLY A 164 10.26 -14.14 -15.21
N HIS A 165 10.05 -14.18 -16.51
CA HIS A 165 10.33 -13.05 -17.40
C HIS A 165 9.36 -11.89 -17.15
N ALA A 166 8.08 -12.17 -16.97
CA ALA A 166 7.08 -11.15 -16.64
C ALA A 166 7.42 -10.41 -15.34
N GLN A 167 7.91 -11.14 -14.30
CA GLN A 167 8.35 -10.52 -13.05
C GLN A 167 9.55 -9.60 -13.26
N LYS A 168 10.54 -9.99 -14.08
CA LYS A 168 11.68 -9.14 -14.43
C LYS A 168 11.23 -7.86 -15.11
N LEU A 169 10.32 -7.94 -16.10
CA LEU A 169 9.75 -6.76 -16.76
C LEU A 169 9.05 -5.82 -15.76
N ALA A 170 8.28 -6.37 -14.81
CA ALA A 170 7.63 -5.57 -13.77
C ALA A 170 8.65 -4.88 -12.84
N ASP A 171 9.80 -5.53 -12.57
CA ASP A 171 10.86 -5.00 -11.73
C ASP A 171 11.71 -3.93 -12.42
N GLU A 172 11.77 -3.94 -13.75
CA GLU A 172 12.55 -2.99 -14.57
C GLU A 172 11.83 -1.67 -14.86
N PHE A 173 10.66 -1.43 -14.27
CA PHE A 173 9.92 -0.18 -14.47
C PHE A 173 10.73 1.04 -14.05
N ARG A 174 10.93 1.99 -14.99
CA ARG A 174 11.77 3.18 -14.79
C ARG A 174 10.92 4.43 -14.59
N VAL A 175 11.13 5.09 -13.47
CA VAL A 175 10.41 6.33 -13.11
C VAL A 175 10.71 7.48 -14.06
N GLU A 176 11.92 7.54 -14.59
CA GLU A 176 12.34 8.59 -15.54
C GLU A 176 11.53 8.53 -16.85
N MET A 177 11.21 7.34 -17.33
CA MET A 177 10.33 7.15 -18.48
C MET A 177 8.93 7.68 -18.17
N LEU A 178 8.38 7.31 -17.02
CA LEU A 178 7.09 7.82 -16.58
C LEU A 178 7.09 9.35 -16.48
N HIS A 179 8.10 9.95 -15.84
CA HIS A 179 8.20 11.40 -15.68
C HIS A 179 8.18 12.12 -17.03
N ARG A 180 8.95 11.64 -17.99
CA ARG A 180 8.98 12.20 -19.35
C ARG A 180 7.62 12.15 -20.04
N LYS A 181 6.93 11.00 -19.92
CA LYS A 181 5.56 10.85 -20.47
C LYS A 181 4.57 11.79 -19.78
N LEU A 182 4.62 11.90 -18.45
CA LEU A 182 3.74 12.78 -17.70
C LEU A 182 3.89 14.24 -18.10
N ASN A 183 5.13 14.72 -18.31
CA ASN A 183 5.38 16.06 -18.82
C ASN A 183 4.81 16.25 -20.24
N GLY A 184 4.99 15.26 -21.13
CA GLY A 184 4.37 15.27 -22.45
C GLY A 184 2.83 15.31 -22.41
N PHE A 185 2.20 14.59 -21.49
CA PHE A 185 0.75 14.65 -21.32
C PHE A 185 0.29 16.01 -20.75
N ALA A 186 1.03 16.58 -19.80
CA ALA A 186 0.76 17.93 -19.29
C ALA A 186 0.86 18.98 -20.41
N ASP A 187 1.88 18.90 -21.24
CA ASP A 187 2.10 19.78 -22.37
C ASP A 187 0.98 19.71 -23.42
N ARG A 188 0.49 18.51 -23.67
CA ARG A 188 -0.57 18.27 -24.65
C ARG A 188 -1.94 18.70 -24.14
N TYR A 189 -2.30 18.32 -22.92
CA TYR A 189 -3.67 18.47 -22.40
C TYR A 189 -3.83 19.68 -21.47
N CYS A 190 -2.77 20.28 -21.00
CA CYS A 190 -2.81 21.49 -20.17
C CYS A 190 -1.65 22.46 -20.51
N PRO A 191 -1.53 22.93 -21.76
CA PRO A 191 -0.40 23.75 -22.20
C PRO A 191 -0.26 25.08 -21.46
N VAL A 192 -1.31 25.50 -20.73
CA VAL A 192 -1.26 26.71 -19.90
C VAL A 192 -0.25 26.62 -18.76
N VAL A 193 0.17 25.42 -18.34
CA VAL A 193 1.19 25.25 -17.28
C VAL A 193 2.56 25.73 -17.71
N LYS A 194 2.87 25.75 -19.00
CA LYS A 194 4.14 26.27 -19.55
C LYS A 194 4.38 27.76 -19.23
N GLN A 195 3.31 28.51 -18.98
CA GLN A 195 3.42 29.94 -18.65
C GLN A 195 4.10 30.20 -17.30
N PHE A 196 4.16 29.19 -16.43
CA PHE A 196 4.77 29.35 -15.11
C PHE A 196 6.31 29.27 -15.15
N GLU A 197 6.92 28.98 -16.30
CA GLU A 197 8.38 28.87 -16.47
C GLU A 197 9.05 27.91 -15.47
N LEU A 198 8.29 26.98 -14.93
CA LEU A 198 8.72 25.98 -13.95
C LEU A 198 8.33 24.59 -14.43
N ASP A 199 9.17 23.62 -14.13
CA ASP A 199 8.85 22.22 -14.36
C ASP A 199 7.65 21.81 -13.50
N TYR A 200 6.73 21.05 -14.08
CA TYR A 200 5.58 20.55 -13.36
C TYR A 200 6.01 19.50 -12.33
N HIS A 201 5.76 19.77 -11.06
CA HIS A 201 6.13 18.86 -9.98
C HIS A 201 5.10 17.74 -9.83
N TRP A 202 5.47 16.53 -10.24
CA TRP A 202 4.67 15.35 -10.07
C TRP A 202 4.88 14.71 -8.69
N SER A 203 3.80 14.51 -7.97
CA SER A 203 3.80 13.87 -6.65
C SER A 203 2.94 12.61 -6.65
N LEU A 204 3.28 11.68 -5.75
CA LEU A 204 2.46 10.51 -5.49
C LEU A 204 1.31 10.91 -4.55
N ASP A 205 0.07 10.74 -5.01
CA ASP A 205 -1.15 10.99 -4.25
C ASP A 205 -1.66 9.68 -3.63
N GLN A 206 -1.87 8.67 -4.47
CA GLN A 206 -2.23 7.33 -4.04
C GLN A 206 -1.43 6.29 -4.82
N VAL A 207 -0.92 5.29 -4.12
CA VAL A 207 -0.23 4.14 -4.72
C VAL A 207 -0.90 2.86 -4.22
N GLU A 208 -1.19 1.95 -5.15
CA GLU A 208 -1.65 0.60 -4.87
C GLU A 208 -0.62 -0.38 -5.41
N PHE A 209 -0.14 -1.27 -4.55
CA PHE A 209 0.83 -2.29 -4.91
C PHE A 209 0.24 -3.67 -4.62
N ALA A 210 0.05 -4.45 -5.68
CA ALA A 210 -0.52 -5.79 -5.60
C ALA A 210 0.57 -6.87 -5.75
N THR A 211 0.44 -7.93 -4.97
CA THR A 211 1.14 -9.20 -5.15
C THR A 211 0.09 -10.26 -5.43
N ASP A 212 0.14 -10.86 -6.60
CA ASP A 212 -0.80 -11.87 -7.07
C ASP A 212 -0.16 -13.26 -7.02
N ILE A 213 -0.84 -14.21 -6.38
CA ILE A 213 -0.51 -15.64 -6.46
C ILE A 213 -1.58 -16.30 -7.34
N VAL A 214 -1.16 -16.75 -8.51
CA VAL A 214 -2.05 -17.37 -9.48
C VAL A 214 -2.03 -18.87 -9.31
N PHE A 215 -3.20 -19.47 -9.07
CA PHE A 215 -3.37 -20.91 -8.92
C PHE A 215 -3.65 -21.56 -10.28
N GLN A 216 -3.27 -22.81 -10.45
CA GLN A 216 -3.56 -23.53 -11.68
C GLN A 216 -5.05 -23.82 -11.84
N ARG A 217 -5.74 -24.11 -10.72
CA ARG A 217 -7.17 -24.41 -10.69
C ARG A 217 -7.86 -23.62 -9.59
N GLN A 218 -9.11 -23.27 -9.82
CA GLN A 218 -9.94 -22.59 -8.82
C GLN A 218 -10.12 -23.40 -7.53
N SER A 219 -10.22 -24.72 -7.63
CA SER A 219 -10.31 -25.65 -6.49
C SER A 219 -9.13 -25.52 -5.52
N ASP A 220 -7.93 -25.25 -6.04
CA ASP A 220 -6.72 -25.20 -5.24
C ASP A 220 -6.70 -23.96 -4.33
N LEU A 221 -7.14 -22.81 -4.85
CA LEU A 221 -7.33 -21.59 -4.03
C LEU A 221 -8.50 -21.77 -3.05
N GLN A 222 -9.63 -22.31 -3.50
CA GLN A 222 -10.83 -22.45 -2.66
C GLN A 222 -10.56 -23.35 -1.44
N ALA A 223 -9.78 -24.42 -1.60
CA ALA A 223 -9.41 -25.32 -0.52
C ALA A 223 -8.67 -24.64 0.65
N ILE A 224 -7.90 -23.58 0.38
CA ILE A 224 -7.09 -22.88 1.39
C ILE A 224 -7.64 -21.50 1.76
N TYR A 225 -8.45 -20.89 0.89
CA TYR A 225 -8.87 -19.49 1.05
C TYR A 225 -9.65 -19.23 2.34
N GLU A 226 -10.55 -20.14 2.71
CA GLU A 226 -11.31 -20.05 3.96
C GLU A 226 -10.39 -20.09 5.19
N ARG A 227 -9.38 -20.94 5.18
CA ARG A 227 -8.39 -21.04 6.27
C ARG A 227 -7.54 -19.77 6.35
N LEU A 228 -7.07 -19.23 5.21
CA LEU A 228 -6.35 -17.94 5.17
C LEU A 228 -7.21 -16.79 5.70
N THR A 229 -8.48 -16.78 5.32
CA THR A 229 -9.46 -15.79 5.77
C THR A 229 -9.67 -15.83 7.28
N ARG A 230 -9.91 -17.01 7.85
CA ARG A 230 -10.02 -17.18 9.32
C ARG A 230 -8.78 -16.69 10.04
N THR A 231 -7.60 -17.04 9.53
CA THR A 231 -6.35 -16.55 10.11
C THR A 231 -6.27 -15.05 10.11
N ALA A 232 -6.49 -14.42 8.96
CA ALA A 232 -6.41 -12.99 8.83
C ALA A 232 -7.45 -12.26 9.71
N ILE A 233 -8.63 -12.85 9.93
CA ILE A 233 -9.68 -12.28 10.80
C ILE A 233 -9.33 -12.41 12.28
N HIS A 234 -8.93 -13.60 12.71
CA HIS A 234 -8.86 -13.93 14.15
C HIS A 234 -7.49 -13.72 14.77
N THR A 235 -6.40 -13.72 13.99
CA THR A 235 -5.05 -13.66 14.54
C THR A 235 -4.31 -12.35 14.27
N VAL A 236 -4.76 -11.52 13.32
CA VAL A 236 -4.13 -10.23 13.04
C VAL A 236 -4.54 -9.19 14.08
N LYS A 237 -3.59 -8.84 14.94
CA LYS A 237 -3.70 -7.79 15.97
C LYS A 237 -3.08 -6.47 15.44
N PRO A 238 -3.34 -5.31 16.07
CA PRO A 238 -2.74 -4.03 15.69
C PRO A 238 -1.21 -4.06 15.53
N ASP A 239 -0.51 -4.73 16.44
CA ASP A 239 0.95 -4.88 16.37
C ASP A 239 1.42 -5.65 15.13
N ASN A 240 0.62 -6.63 14.69
CA ASN A 240 0.90 -7.36 13.46
C ASN A 240 0.80 -6.43 12.25
N ILE A 241 -0.23 -5.56 12.21
CA ILE A 241 -0.42 -4.59 11.12
C ILE A 241 0.78 -3.65 11.04
N ALA A 242 1.26 -3.12 12.17
CA ALA A 242 2.47 -2.32 12.21
C ALA A 242 3.68 -3.09 11.67
N THR A 243 3.82 -4.36 12.03
CA THR A 243 4.88 -5.25 11.54
C THR A 243 4.83 -5.42 10.04
N PHE A 244 3.66 -5.71 9.49
CA PHE A 244 3.51 -5.89 8.03
C PHE A 244 3.99 -4.65 7.31
N LEU A 245 3.68 -3.46 7.83
CA LEU A 245 4.06 -2.18 7.25
C LEU A 245 5.49 -1.73 7.62
N GLY A 246 6.27 -2.56 8.30
CA GLY A 246 7.64 -2.24 8.71
C GLY A 246 7.73 -1.17 9.79
N ARG A 247 6.68 -1.05 10.63
CA ARG A 247 6.58 -0.06 11.71
C ARG A 247 6.60 -0.74 13.07
N LYS A 248 6.96 0.03 14.08
CA LYS A 248 6.81 -0.31 15.49
C LYS A 248 5.65 0.50 16.06
N LEU A 249 4.74 -0.13 16.77
CA LEU A 249 3.81 0.62 17.60
C LEU A 249 4.56 1.22 18.80
N ASN A 250 4.30 2.48 19.07
CA ASN A 250 4.74 3.15 20.28
C ASN A 250 3.51 3.75 20.99
N SER A 251 3.67 4.12 22.25
CA SER A 251 2.60 4.70 23.08
C SER A 251 2.03 6.02 22.55
N ASN A 252 2.74 6.68 21.62
CA ASN A 252 2.34 7.98 21.06
C ASN A 252 1.66 7.85 19.69
N TYR A 253 1.36 6.61 19.24
CA TYR A 253 0.64 6.42 17.98
C TYR A 253 -0.83 6.84 18.17
N GLN A 254 -1.28 7.86 17.46
CA GLN A 254 -2.60 8.46 17.58
C GLN A 254 -3.50 8.24 16.37
N ASP A 255 -2.94 7.71 15.25
CA ASP A 255 -3.71 7.46 14.05
C ASP A 255 -4.63 6.24 14.19
N GLU A 256 -5.68 6.20 13.38
CA GLU A 256 -6.64 5.09 13.36
C GLU A 256 -5.97 3.78 12.91
N MET A 257 -6.23 2.73 13.66
CA MET A 257 -5.93 1.34 13.28
C MET A 257 -7.21 0.52 13.31
N GLY A 258 -7.36 -0.36 12.34
CA GLY A 258 -8.58 -1.17 12.31
C GLY A 258 -8.55 -2.32 11.31
N ASN A 259 -9.50 -3.23 11.52
CA ASN A 259 -9.78 -4.35 10.65
C ASN A 259 -11.19 -4.17 10.06
N ARG A 260 -11.33 -4.37 8.76
CA ARG A 260 -12.63 -4.39 8.07
C ARG A 260 -12.76 -5.66 7.24
N PHE A 261 -13.91 -6.31 7.37
CA PHE A 261 -14.22 -7.53 6.65
C PHE A 261 -15.50 -7.30 5.85
N ASN A 262 -15.45 -7.59 4.55
CA ASN A 262 -16.60 -7.45 3.67
C ASN A 262 -16.79 -8.73 2.87
N THR A 263 -17.98 -9.32 2.95
CA THR A 263 -18.38 -10.39 2.06
C THR A 263 -18.66 -9.83 0.66
N ARG A 264 -18.18 -10.52 -0.36
CA ARG A 264 -18.39 -10.22 -1.77
C ARG A 264 -18.99 -11.46 -2.46
N ILE A 265 -19.52 -11.27 -3.67
CA ILE A 265 -19.96 -12.39 -4.51
C ILE A 265 -18.80 -13.40 -4.74
N GLU A 266 -17.57 -12.91 -4.82
CA GLU A 266 -16.35 -13.68 -5.07
C GLU A 266 -15.60 -14.10 -3.80
N GLY A 267 -16.16 -13.89 -2.60
CA GLY A 267 -15.53 -14.24 -1.34
C GLY A 267 -15.41 -13.09 -0.35
N THR A 268 -14.61 -13.29 0.71
CA THR A 268 -14.41 -12.31 1.77
C THR A 268 -13.18 -11.46 1.50
N ARG A 269 -13.35 -10.15 1.50
CA ARG A 269 -12.23 -9.19 1.48
C ARG A 269 -11.90 -8.76 2.89
N ILE A 270 -10.64 -8.92 3.26
CA ILE A 270 -10.10 -8.47 4.52
C ILE A 270 -9.24 -7.23 4.28
N LYS A 271 -9.39 -6.21 5.09
CA LYS A 271 -8.61 -4.98 5.05
C LYS A 271 -8.13 -4.61 6.45
N HIS A 272 -6.82 -4.50 6.60
CA HIS A 272 -6.17 -3.98 7.79
C HIS A 272 -5.65 -2.57 7.51
N THR A 273 -5.91 -1.63 8.43
CA THR A 273 -5.58 -0.21 8.24
C THR A 273 -4.68 0.29 9.35
N MET A 274 -3.71 1.12 9.02
CA MET A 274 -2.87 1.86 9.94
C MET A 274 -2.63 3.26 9.37
N GLY A 275 -3.38 4.24 9.87
CA GLY A 275 -3.36 5.61 9.36
C GLY A 275 -3.60 5.66 7.84
N PRO A 276 -2.69 6.29 7.07
CA PRO A 276 -2.84 6.46 5.63
C PRO A 276 -2.52 5.21 4.79
N VAL A 277 -2.25 4.08 5.43
CA VAL A 277 -1.86 2.83 4.74
C VAL A 277 -2.82 1.71 5.09
N SER A 278 -3.14 0.89 4.12
CA SER A 278 -3.92 -0.33 4.35
C SER A 278 -3.39 -1.50 3.54
N ILE A 279 -3.43 -2.68 4.13
CA ILE A 279 -3.14 -3.95 3.45
C ILE A 279 -4.43 -4.75 3.33
N LYS A 280 -4.70 -5.30 2.15
CA LYS A 280 -5.92 -6.03 1.82
C LYS A 280 -5.56 -7.42 1.33
N MET A 281 -6.39 -8.40 1.69
CA MET A 281 -6.38 -9.74 1.11
C MET A 281 -7.75 -10.04 0.50
N TYR A 282 -7.78 -10.55 -0.70
CA TYR A 282 -9.00 -11.01 -1.36
C TYR A 282 -8.68 -11.94 -2.53
N ASP A 283 -9.64 -12.78 -2.87
CA ASP A 283 -9.57 -13.57 -4.10
C ASP A 283 -10.10 -12.78 -5.30
N LYS A 284 -9.56 -13.06 -6.46
CA LYS A 284 -10.07 -12.60 -7.75
C LYS A 284 -10.33 -13.78 -8.65
N PHE A 285 -11.55 -13.82 -9.19
CA PHE A 285 -11.99 -14.87 -10.13
C PHE A 285 -11.87 -16.29 -9.57
N ARG A 286 -11.83 -16.44 -8.24
CA ARG A 286 -11.57 -17.70 -7.52
C ARG A 286 -10.26 -18.39 -7.88
N LEU A 287 -9.37 -17.70 -8.59
CA LEU A 287 -8.13 -18.22 -9.16
C LEU A 287 -6.88 -17.52 -8.62
N ILE A 288 -7.02 -16.29 -8.18
CA ILE A 288 -5.90 -15.43 -7.81
C ILE A 288 -6.07 -14.95 -6.37
N LEU A 289 -5.11 -15.28 -5.51
CA LEU A 289 -4.99 -14.67 -4.18
C LEU A 289 -4.22 -13.36 -4.32
N ARG A 290 -4.87 -12.24 -4.07
CA ARG A 290 -4.26 -10.91 -4.11
C ARG A 290 -4.03 -10.36 -2.73
N ILE A 291 -2.79 -9.96 -2.47
CA ILE A 291 -2.42 -9.08 -1.36
C ILE A 291 -2.13 -7.72 -1.94
N GLU A 292 -2.81 -6.69 -1.45
CA GLU A 292 -2.71 -5.33 -2.00
C GLU A 292 -2.49 -4.32 -0.89
N THR A 293 -1.37 -3.61 -0.93
CA THR A 293 -1.11 -2.48 -0.03
C THR A 293 -1.43 -1.17 -0.74
N THR A 294 -2.32 -0.36 -0.13
CA THR A 294 -2.71 0.98 -0.59
C THR A 294 -2.10 2.03 0.33
N VAL A 295 -1.50 3.05 -0.26
CA VAL A 295 -0.87 4.17 0.44
C VAL A 295 -1.47 5.47 -0.08
N VAL A 296 -2.04 6.30 0.78
CA VAL A 296 -2.57 7.64 0.45
C VAL A 296 -1.67 8.77 0.94
N ASN A 297 -0.63 8.45 1.70
CA ASN A 297 0.41 9.39 2.08
C ASN A 297 1.74 8.67 2.23
N VAL A 298 2.63 8.89 1.28
CA VAL A 298 3.94 8.20 1.23
C VAL A 298 4.89 8.61 2.35
N SER A 299 4.69 9.78 2.99
CA SER A 299 5.50 10.22 4.13
C SER A 299 5.32 9.34 5.38
N PHE A 300 4.31 8.45 5.37
CA PHE A 300 4.18 7.41 6.37
C PHE A 300 5.41 6.51 6.44
N PHE A 301 6.06 6.24 5.30
CA PHE A 301 7.26 5.42 5.25
C PHE A 301 8.53 6.27 5.42
N LYS A 302 9.56 5.64 6.00
CA LYS A 302 10.90 6.21 6.09
C LYS A 302 11.86 5.34 5.28
N HIS A 303 12.82 5.98 4.64
CA HIS A 303 13.92 5.30 3.96
C HIS A 303 15.24 6.05 4.19
N TYR A 304 16.35 5.37 3.96
CA TYR A 304 17.66 5.95 4.09
C TYR A 304 17.95 6.81 2.87
N ARG A 305 18.10 8.12 3.05
CA ARG A 305 18.29 9.09 1.98
C ARG A 305 19.10 10.29 2.44
N GLU A 306 19.58 11.07 1.48
CA GLU A 306 20.17 12.36 1.76
C GLU A 306 19.12 13.33 2.32
N VAL A 307 19.47 13.94 3.44
CA VAL A 307 18.67 14.95 4.14
C VAL A 307 19.49 16.22 4.24
N GLU A 308 18.88 17.33 3.87
CA GLU A 308 19.43 18.68 4.07
C GLU A 308 18.99 19.19 5.42
N HIS A 309 19.94 19.59 6.24
CA HIS A 309 19.72 20.13 7.58
C HIS A 309 19.50 21.63 7.52
N LYS A 310 19.01 22.22 8.64
CA LYS A 310 18.70 23.65 8.74
C LYS A 310 19.94 24.56 8.56
N ASP A 311 21.12 24.05 8.81
CA ASP A 311 22.42 24.70 8.63
C ASP A 311 22.96 24.60 7.19
N GLY A 312 22.19 23.99 6.27
CA GLY A 312 22.59 23.76 4.87
C GLY A 312 23.51 22.55 4.65
N THR A 313 23.89 21.84 5.71
CA THR A 313 24.67 20.60 5.57
C THR A 313 23.80 19.45 5.06
N ARG A 314 24.40 18.46 4.42
CA ARG A 314 23.72 17.27 3.92
C ARG A 314 24.31 16.02 4.53
N SER A 315 23.45 15.11 4.94
CA SER A 315 23.86 13.80 5.42
C SER A 315 22.86 12.71 5.07
N MET A 316 23.36 11.47 5.02
CA MET A 316 22.50 10.30 4.84
C MET A 316 21.82 9.94 6.15
N ALA A 317 20.48 9.93 6.16
CA ALA A 317 19.69 9.63 7.36
C ALA A 317 18.36 8.92 7.02
N TRP A 318 17.81 8.21 8.01
CA TRP A 318 16.45 7.68 7.94
C TRP A 318 15.45 8.83 8.07
N ALA A 319 14.80 9.19 6.97
CA ALA A 319 13.86 10.28 6.92
C ALA A 319 12.57 9.88 6.18
N GLU A 320 11.51 10.65 6.43
CA GLU A 320 10.24 10.45 5.75
C GLU A 320 10.40 10.52 4.23
N MET A 321 9.66 9.66 3.54
CA MET A 321 9.66 9.61 2.09
C MET A 321 9.07 10.90 1.52
N ARG A 322 9.75 11.50 0.54
CA ARG A 322 9.26 12.70 -0.15
C ARG A 322 8.08 12.37 -1.06
N LYS A 323 7.13 13.30 -1.16
CA LYS A 323 5.98 13.18 -2.08
C LYS A 323 6.38 13.52 -3.52
N THR A 324 7.28 12.77 -4.09
CA THR A 324 7.71 12.89 -5.49
C THR A 324 7.55 11.55 -6.18
N ILE A 325 7.35 11.54 -7.50
CA ILE A 325 7.26 10.31 -8.28
C ILE A 325 8.53 9.44 -8.17
N TYR A 326 9.69 10.06 -7.94
CA TYR A 326 10.96 9.34 -7.73
C TYR A 326 10.98 8.49 -6.46
N SER A 327 10.05 8.72 -5.54
CA SER A 327 9.85 7.84 -4.39
C SER A 327 9.17 6.51 -4.76
N LEU A 328 8.70 6.34 -6.00
CA LEU A 328 8.02 5.11 -6.43
C LEU A 328 8.92 3.88 -6.33
N ALA A 329 10.20 3.99 -6.70
CA ALA A 329 11.14 2.87 -6.65
C ALA A 329 11.40 2.38 -5.21
N PRO A 330 11.86 3.22 -4.24
CA PRO A 330 12.02 2.77 -2.87
C PRO A 330 10.69 2.39 -2.19
N LEU A 331 9.57 3.00 -2.57
CA LEU A 331 8.25 2.65 -2.07
C LEU A 331 7.87 1.23 -2.51
N ARG A 332 8.10 0.85 -3.77
CA ARG A 332 7.86 -0.50 -4.29
C ARG A 332 8.50 -1.57 -3.40
N GLU A 333 9.76 -1.41 -3.04
CA GLU A 333 10.48 -2.36 -2.18
C GLU A 333 9.83 -2.49 -0.79
N LEU A 334 9.42 -1.38 -0.21
CA LEU A 334 8.73 -1.38 1.08
C LEU A 334 7.36 -2.07 1.01
N LEU A 335 6.60 -1.83 -0.06
CA LEU A 335 5.27 -2.43 -0.24
C LEU A 335 5.36 -3.92 -0.59
N LEU A 336 6.33 -4.32 -1.40
CA LEU A 336 6.62 -5.73 -1.66
C LEU A 336 6.97 -6.46 -0.37
N ALA A 337 7.84 -5.88 0.45
CA ALA A 337 8.20 -6.44 1.75
C ALA A 337 6.99 -6.50 2.71
N ALA A 338 6.09 -5.51 2.66
CA ALA A 338 4.86 -5.52 3.45
C ALA A 338 3.94 -6.68 3.02
N ASN A 339 3.69 -6.84 1.72
CA ASN A 339 2.86 -7.92 1.20
C ASN A 339 3.46 -9.30 1.52
N ARG A 340 4.80 -9.45 1.41
CA ARG A 340 5.50 -10.70 1.76
C ARG A 340 5.36 -11.05 3.24
N ARG A 341 5.56 -10.09 4.15
CA ARG A 341 5.39 -10.31 5.60
C ARG A 341 3.96 -10.72 5.95
N TYR A 342 2.98 -10.09 5.30
CA TYR A 342 1.59 -10.47 5.48
C TYR A 342 1.32 -11.89 4.99
N LEU A 343 1.76 -12.23 3.77
CA LEU A 343 1.65 -13.59 3.23
C LEU A 343 2.35 -14.62 4.13
N GLU A 344 3.57 -14.34 4.56
CA GLU A 344 4.31 -15.20 5.49
C GLU A 344 3.51 -15.43 6.77
N PHE A 345 2.93 -14.37 7.33
CA PHE A 345 2.14 -14.46 8.55
C PHE A 345 0.89 -15.34 8.37
N ILE A 346 0.12 -15.14 7.31
CA ILE A 346 -1.11 -15.92 7.09
C ILE A 346 -0.86 -17.34 6.61
N SER A 347 0.30 -17.64 6.04
CA SER A 347 0.68 -18.94 5.51
C SER A 347 1.45 -19.83 6.48
N THR A 348 2.12 -19.26 7.50
CA THR A 348 2.83 -20.04 8.54
C THR A 348 1.93 -20.99 9.33
N ILE A 349 0.66 -20.94 9.05
CA ILE A 349 -0.40 -21.64 9.71
C ILE A 349 -0.64 -23.05 9.15
N GLU A 350 -0.14 -23.33 7.96
CA GLU A 350 -0.49 -24.54 7.21
C GLU A 350 0.67 -25.50 6.95
N ASP A 351 1.76 -25.35 7.63
CA ASP A 351 2.76 -26.43 7.58
C ASP A 351 2.29 -27.57 8.49
N ASP A 352 1.33 -28.35 7.99
CA ASP A 352 0.91 -29.65 8.57
C ASP A 352 2.09 -30.62 8.74
N ARG A 353 3.26 -30.29 8.15
CA ARG A 353 4.52 -31.00 8.29
C ARG A 353 5.36 -30.62 9.51
N ALA A 354 4.90 -29.62 10.32
CA ALA A 354 5.41 -29.50 11.67
C ALA A 354 4.89 -30.69 12.48
N GLY A 355 5.25 -31.88 12.02
CA GLY A 355 4.74 -33.13 12.51
C GLY A 355 5.03 -33.34 13.98
N THR A 356 4.49 -34.41 14.49
CA THR A 356 4.64 -34.90 15.87
C THR A 356 6.06 -34.75 16.43
N ASP A 357 7.10 -34.91 15.59
CA ASP A 357 8.51 -34.78 15.99
C ASP A 357 8.90 -33.36 16.38
N LYS A 358 8.43 -32.34 15.64
CA LYS A 358 8.67 -30.94 16.01
C LYS A 358 7.88 -30.54 17.25
N LEU A 359 6.66 -31.00 17.39
CA LEU A 359 5.83 -30.78 18.56
C LEU A 359 6.45 -31.46 19.79
N ASN A 360 6.90 -32.72 19.65
CA ASN A 360 7.61 -33.44 20.71
C ASN A 360 8.88 -32.73 21.14
N LYS A 361 9.69 -32.26 20.18
CA LYS A 361 10.91 -31.48 20.48
C LYS A 361 10.64 -30.22 21.29
N ILE A 362 9.47 -29.63 21.16
CA ILE A 362 9.08 -28.41 21.89
C ILE A 362 8.47 -28.74 23.23
N SER A 363 7.64 -29.80 23.31
CA SER A 363 6.92 -30.20 24.50
C SER A 363 7.74 -31.05 25.46
N GLN A 364 8.81 -31.72 24.99
CA GLN A 364 9.68 -32.53 25.81
C GLN A 364 10.78 -31.68 26.51
N PRO A 365 11.23 -32.08 27.69
CA PRO A 365 12.39 -31.43 28.35
C PRO A 365 13.66 -31.57 27.51
N VAL A 366 14.51 -30.54 27.53
CA VAL A 366 15.83 -30.51 26.86
C VAL A 366 16.91 -30.27 27.90
N GLU A 367 17.96 -31.10 27.87
CA GLU A 367 19.15 -30.93 28.72
C GLU A 367 20.23 -30.12 27.99
N GLU A 368 20.78 -29.10 28.64
CA GLU A 368 21.92 -28.33 28.17
C GLU A 368 22.81 -27.93 29.38
N ASN A 369 24.08 -28.33 29.35
CA ASN A 369 25.06 -28.04 30.41
C ASN A 369 24.57 -28.46 31.82
N ASP A 370 24.22 -29.72 31.98
CA ASP A 370 23.74 -30.35 33.22
C ASP A 370 22.49 -29.67 33.82
N ARG A 371 21.74 -28.99 33.02
CA ARG A 371 20.46 -28.35 33.40
C ARG A 371 19.35 -28.83 32.50
N CYS A 372 18.25 -29.24 33.10
CA CYS A 372 17.05 -29.64 32.42
C CYS A 372 16.12 -28.42 32.25
N TYR A 373 15.71 -28.17 31.04
CA TYR A 373 14.74 -27.11 30.67
C TYR A 373 13.42 -27.77 30.26
N ARG A 374 12.34 -27.52 31.01
CA ARG A 374 11.02 -28.09 30.72
C ARG A 374 10.58 -27.75 29.31
N GLY A 375 9.79 -28.61 28.66
CA GLY A 375 9.13 -28.35 27.41
C GLY A 375 8.05 -27.27 27.55
N PHE A 376 7.56 -26.74 26.44
CA PHE A 376 6.48 -25.77 26.41
C PHE A 376 5.11 -26.44 26.36
N ASN A 377 4.18 -25.90 27.14
CA ASN A 377 2.80 -26.34 27.16
C ASN A 377 1.88 -25.22 26.66
N PHE A 378 1.18 -25.44 25.55
CA PHE A 378 0.27 -24.45 24.94
C PHE A 378 -0.97 -24.12 25.81
N PHE A 379 -1.25 -24.94 26.83
CA PHE A 379 -2.35 -24.75 27.79
C PHE A 379 -1.92 -24.15 29.11
N ASP A 380 -0.62 -23.97 29.35
CA ASP A 380 -0.05 -23.31 30.51
C ASP A 380 -0.17 -21.79 30.35
N PRO A 381 -0.86 -21.06 31.25
CA PRO A 381 -1.03 -19.62 31.10
C PRO A 381 0.28 -18.84 31.02
N ASP A 382 1.33 -19.29 31.74
CA ASP A 382 2.65 -18.64 31.70
C ASP A 382 3.35 -18.81 30.35
N ASP A 383 3.20 -19.97 29.71
CA ASP A 383 3.76 -20.24 28.39
C ASP A 383 2.92 -19.54 27.30
N GLU A 384 1.60 -19.39 27.51
CA GLU A 384 0.71 -18.62 26.65
C GLU A 384 1.09 -17.13 26.65
N ASP A 385 1.17 -16.50 27.81
CA ASP A 385 1.60 -15.09 27.93
C ASP A 385 2.94 -14.84 27.27
N LEU A 386 3.85 -15.82 27.40
CA LEU A 386 5.15 -15.78 26.71
C LEU A 386 4.99 -15.83 25.18
N PHE A 387 4.15 -16.73 24.66
CA PHE A 387 3.92 -16.84 23.21
C PHE A 387 3.16 -15.62 22.66
N GLU A 388 2.19 -15.08 23.37
CA GLU A 388 1.53 -13.83 23.00
C GLU A 388 2.54 -12.67 22.92
N SER A 389 3.41 -12.58 23.93
CA SER A 389 4.46 -11.57 23.94
C SER A 389 5.43 -11.72 22.76
N LEU A 390 5.84 -12.96 22.44
CA LEU A 390 6.75 -13.24 21.34
C LEU A 390 6.09 -13.07 19.95
N GLY A 391 4.79 -13.29 19.85
CA GLY A 391 3.99 -13.10 18.64
C GLY A 391 3.86 -11.63 18.22
N ARG A 392 4.28 -10.70 19.06
CA ARG A 392 4.23 -9.26 18.77
C ARG A 392 5.10 -8.92 17.55
N GLY A 393 4.50 -8.16 16.68
CA GLY A 393 5.13 -7.79 15.44
C GLY A 393 6.44 -7.04 15.57
N GLU A 394 6.56 -6.19 16.59
CA GLU A 394 7.79 -5.45 16.86
C GLU A 394 9.01 -6.35 17.06
N PHE A 395 8.83 -7.54 17.62
CA PHE A 395 9.91 -8.49 17.86
C PHE A 395 10.39 -9.20 16.59
N ASN A 396 9.50 -9.34 15.61
CA ASN A 396 9.84 -9.90 14.30
C ASN A 396 10.69 -8.94 13.44
N ILE A 397 10.44 -7.63 13.58
CA ILE A 397 11.16 -6.60 12.79
C ILE A 397 12.52 -6.28 13.41
N SER A 398 12.52 -5.92 14.70
CA SER A 398 13.69 -5.35 15.35
C SER A 398 14.41 -6.32 16.29
N GLY A 399 13.88 -7.53 16.46
CA GLY A 399 14.28 -8.40 17.56
C GLY A 399 13.91 -7.81 18.93
N PHE A 400 14.29 -8.49 19.99
CA PHE A 400 13.96 -8.09 21.35
C PHE A 400 15.11 -8.36 22.32
N GLN A 401 15.08 -7.66 23.44
CA GLN A 401 15.97 -7.84 24.57
C GLN A 401 15.15 -8.27 25.81
N ASN A 402 15.80 -8.66 26.87
CA ASN A 402 15.16 -8.98 28.15
C ASN A 402 14.20 -7.87 28.62
N LYS A 403 14.64 -6.61 28.54
CA LYS A 403 13.83 -5.47 28.94
C LYS A 403 12.56 -5.30 28.11
N ASP A 404 12.61 -5.66 26.82
CA ASP A 404 11.47 -5.53 25.91
C ASP A 404 10.42 -6.61 26.23
N LEU A 405 10.86 -7.86 26.41
CA LEU A 405 9.99 -8.97 26.78
C LEU A 405 9.38 -8.76 28.18
N ARG A 406 10.16 -8.23 29.15
CA ARG A 406 9.68 -7.93 30.50
C ARG A 406 8.55 -6.91 30.53
N ARG A 407 8.51 -5.96 29.62
CA ARG A 407 7.40 -4.99 29.55
C ARG A 407 6.04 -5.65 29.32
N HIS A 408 6.05 -6.80 28.68
CA HIS A 408 4.82 -7.56 28.38
C HIS A 408 4.53 -8.64 29.42
N LEU A 409 5.57 -9.18 30.05
CA LEU A 409 5.47 -10.16 31.15
C LEU A 409 5.55 -9.44 32.50
N LYS A 410 4.58 -8.61 32.83
CA LYS A 410 4.61 -7.70 33.98
C LYS A 410 4.78 -8.40 35.35
N ALA A 411 4.30 -9.65 35.48
CA ALA A 411 4.44 -10.44 36.70
C ALA A 411 5.84 -11.04 36.92
N LYS A 412 6.78 -10.87 35.94
CA LYS A 412 8.06 -11.54 35.98
C LYS A 412 9.21 -10.54 36.13
N ASN A 413 10.17 -10.88 37.03
CA ASN A 413 11.38 -10.09 37.21
C ASN A 413 12.47 -10.39 36.15
N THR A 414 13.53 -9.60 36.12
CA THR A 414 14.60 -9.71 35.11
C THR A 414 15.26 -11.11 35.09
N GLY A 415 15.46 -11.75 36.26
CA GLY A 415 16.05 -13.09 36.36
C GLY A 415 15.10 -14.17 35.80
N GLN A 416 13.80 -14.04 36.05
CA GLN A 416 12.79 -14.95 35.51
C GLN A 416 12.70 -14.85 33.98
N VAL A 417 12.69 -13.64 33.45
CA VAL A 417 12.69 -13.42 31.98
C VAL A 417 13.98 -13.95 31.37
N SER A 418 15.16 -13.79 32.02
CA SER A 418 16.42 -14.37 31.53
C SER A 418 16.36 -15.90 31.46
N ARG A 419 15.75 -16.55 32.46
CA ARG A 419 15.55 -18.02 32.45
C ARG A 419 14.60 -18.45 31.31
N LEU A 420 13.53 -17.71 31.09
CA LEU A 420 12.61 -17.97 29.95
C LEU A 420 13.34 -17.81 28.60
N MET A 421 14.13 -16.76 28.41
CA MET A 421 14.94 -16.57 27.22
C MET A 421 15.96 -17.68 27.02
N LYS A 422 16.58 -18.15 28.08
CA LYS A 422 17.49 -19.31 28.00
C LYS A 422 16.71 -20.56 27.58
N ARG A 423 15.55 -20.84 28.19
CA ARG A 423 14.68 -21.96 27.84
C ARG A 423 14.23 -21.89 26.36
N LEU A 424 13.80 -20.73 25.89
CA LEU A 424 13.45 -20.51 24.47
C LEU A 424 14.63 -20.81 23.54
N ARG A 425 15.86 -20.39 23.93
CA ARG A 425 17.05 -20.62 23.12
C ARG A 425 17.43 -22.10 23.09
N THR A 426 17.37 -22.79 24.22
CA THR A 426 17.69 -24.22 24.32
C THR A 426 16.75 -25.06 23.48
N HIS A 427 15.46 -24.71 23.41
CA HIS A 427 14.49 -25.34 22.52
C HIS A 427 14.58 -24.86 21.06
N GLY A 428 15.50 -23.97 20.74
CA GLY A 428 15.70 -23.48 19.37
C GLY A 428 14.64 -22.51 18.85
N LEU A 429 13.80 -21.94 19.73
CA LEU A 429 12.73 -21.01 19.34
C LEU A 429 13.23 -19.60 19.09
N ILE A 430 14.33 -19.20 19.75
CA ILE A 430 15.00 -17.91 19.54
C ILE A 430 16.50 -18.09 19.29
N LYS A 431 17.09 -17.14 18.58
CA LYS A 431 18.55 -17.06 18.38
C LYS A 431 19.07 -15.68 18.80
N LYS A 432 20.27 -15.68 19.39
CA LYS A 432 21.01 -14.47 19.73
C LYS A 432 21.78 -13.98 18.51
N ILE A 433 21.83 -12.67 18.27
CA ILE A 433 22.64 -12.11 17.21
C ILE A 433 24.01 -11.66 17.72
N GLY A 434 25.03 -12.33 17.23
CA GLY A 434 26.43 -12.02 17.51
C GLY A 434 26.71 -11.77 19.00
N ARG A 435 27.51 -10.74 19.29
CA ARG A 435 27.84 -10.30 20.67
C ARG A 435 26.79 -9.33 21.26
N THR A 436 25.64 -9.13 20.60
CA THR A 436 24.59 -8.23 21.09
C THR A 436 23.71 -8.90 22.15
N TYR A 437 22.90 -8.11 22.86
CA TYR A 437 21.83 -8.62 23.74
C TYR A 437 20.47 -8.78 23.02
N LYS A 438 20.46 -8.78 21.66
CA LYS A 438 19.28 -8.92 20.84
C LYS A 438 19.04 -10.38 20.46
N TYR A 439 17.77 -10.74 20.47
CA TYR A 439 17.27 -12.06 20.09
C TYR A 439 16.19 -11.91 19.02
N TYR A 440 16.08 -12.93 18.17
CA TYR A 440 15.06 -13.05 17.14
C TYR A 440 14.43 -14.43 17.21
N LEU A 441 13.15 -14.52 16.84
CA LEU A 441 12.52 -15.81 16.62
C LEU A 441 13.21 -16.54 15.46
N THR A 442 13.44 -17.82 15.63
CA THR A 442 13.83 -18.72 14.54
C THR A 442 12.61 -19.04 13.67
N ALA A 443 12.80 -19.67 12.51
CA ALA A 443 11.68 -20.18 11.71
C ALA A 443 10.78 -21.11 12.54
N LEU A 444 11.40 -22.05 13.31
CA LEU A 444 10.67 -22.91 14.23
C LEU A 444 9.94 -22.09 15.30
N GLY A 445 10.58 -21.08 15.91
CA GLY A 445 9.96 -20.22 16.92
C GLY A 445 8.75 -19.49 16.40
N LYS A 446 8.82 -18.95 15.19
CA LYS A 446 7.65 -18.32 14.54
C LYS A 446 6.50 -19.31 14.32
N GLN A 447 6.81 -20.49 13.80
CA GLN A 447 5.81 -21.56 13.60
C GLN A 447 5.13 -21.95 14.91
N VAL A 448 5.93 -22.20 15.98
CA VAL A 448 5.43 -22.63 17.29
C VAL A 448 4.55 -21.59 17.94
N VAL A 449 5.00 -20.34 18.00
CA VAL A 449 4.25 -19.23 18.59
C VAL A 449 2.91 -19.05 17.84
N THR A 450 2.95 -19.07 16.51
CA THR A 450 1.73 -18.91 15.69
C THR A 450 0.78 -20.10 15.90
N LEU A 451 1.30 -21.33 15.91
CA LEU A 451 0.48 -22.54 16.07
C LEU A 451 -0.20 -22.59 17.45
N GLY A 452 0.56 -22.28 18.52
CA GLY A 452 0.02 -22.27 19.89
C GLY A 452 -1.13 -21.28 20.05
N LEU A 453 -0.94 -20.04 19.59
CA LEU A 453 -1.97 -19.01 19.64
C LEU A 453 -3.21 -19.39 18.83
N LYS A 454 -3.03 -20.05 17.68
CA LYS A 454 -4.16 -20.50 16.86
C LYS A 454 -4.94 -21.64 17.45
N LEU A 455 -4.26 -22.66 17.94
CA LEU A 455 -4.92 -23.81 18.53
C LEU A 455 -5.94 -23.37 19.60
N LYS A 456 -5.53 -22.43 20.43
CA LYS A 456 -6.39 -21.89 21.46
C LYS A 456 -7.53 -21.03 20.88
N ASN A 457 -7.20 -20.02 20.09
CA ASN A 457 -8.15 -18.97 19.69
C ASN A 457 -9.11 -19.42 18.56
N LEU A 458 -8.70 -20.35 17.69
CA LEU A 458 -9.51 -20.77 16.56
C LEU A 458 -10.21 -22.12 16.73
N TYR A 459 -9.71 -22.94 17.63
CA TYR A 459 -10.26 -24.29 17.84
C TYR A 459 -10.76 -24.50 19.25
N LEU A 460 -9.93 -24.29 20.28
CA LEU A 460 -10.32 -24.66 21.64
C LEU A 460 -11.40 -23.75 22.21
N ILE A 461 -11.23 -22.43 22.16
CA ILE A 461 -12.21 -21.49 22.72
C ILE A 461 -13.56 -21.59 21.99
N PRO A 462 -13.64 -21.57 20.66
CA PRO A 462 -14.91 -21.71 19.96
C PRO A 462 -15.62 -23.04 20.23
N GLU A 463 -14.88 -24.16 20.18
CA GLU A 463 -15.47 -25.49 20.45
C GLU A 463 -15.99 -25.62 21.89
N LEU A 464 -15.21 -25.16 22.87
CA LEU A 464 -15.64 -25.15 24.27
C LEU A 464 -16.78 -24.16 24.54
N SER A 465 -16.91 -23.09 23.72
CA SER A 465 -18.02 -22.14 23.84
C SER A 465 -19.30 -22.66 23.18
N ALA A 466 -19.20 -23.50 22.14
CA ALA A 466 -20.32 -24.07 21.43
C ALA A 466 -21.14 -25.02 22.36
N ASP A 467 -20.48 -25.74 23.25
CA ASP A 467 -21.15 -26.62 24.25
C ASP A 467 -21.94 -25.86 25.32
N ALA A 468 -21.62 -24.57 25.55
CA ALA A 468 -22.33 -23.73 26.50
C ALA A 468 -23.69 -23.18 25.97
N ALA A 469 -23.88 -23.19 24.65
CA ALA A 469 -25.11 -22.72 23.99
C ALA A 469 -26.16 -23.84 23.77
N GLY A 470 -25.83 -25.08 24.12
CA GLY A 470 -26.66 -26.28 23.90
C GLY A 470 -27.34 -26.84 25.14
N ARG A 471 -27.47 -26.05 26.26
CA ARG A 471 -28.24 -26.44 27.44
C ARG A 471 -29.33 -25.44 27.75
#